data_797361aa471c19b597c5895d425dc236
#
_entry.id   797361aa471c19b597c5895d425dc236
#
_cell.length_a   1.000
_cell.length_b   1.000
_cell.length_c   1.000
_cell.angle_alpha   90.00
_cell.angle_beta   90.00
_cell.angle_gamma   90.00
#
_symmetry.space_group_name_H-M   'P 1'
#
loop_
_entity.id
_entity.type
_entity.pdbx_description
1 polymer ?
#
loop_
_entity_poly.entity_id
_entity_poly.type
_entity_poly.pdbx_seq_one_letter_code
_entity_poly.pdbx_strand_id
1 'polypeptide(L)'
;MEIITTEYESKVLGHVTPYSVIIPDSTSSLDDIPYITITHGMTDDVRSWIRGTHLPALLENKKYAVVMPFAANSYYTDMAKGDNFWTQITEEMPVMLHEKYRLSNKREKRFLMGNSMGGYGAFKIALSHPDRYAAAVSFSGVTDIVYRFCGCGAWPEDGEANFGRDYKKTLAGSEHDLYELVRRAEASGEKLPVLRQLCGTEDFLYEDNIRFRDFMLKRSGWDYEYYESKGDHWWDFWDKNLPQVLEFFESMM
;
A
#
# COMPACT_ATOMS: atom_id res chain seq x y z
N MET A 1 1.47 -24.56 -1.33
CA MET A 1 1.50 -23.13 -0.95
C MET A 1 1.88 -23.03 0.52
N GLU A 2 2.84 -22.18 0.86
CA GLU A 2 3.29 -21.95 2.22
C GLU A 2 2.77 -20.57 2.70
N ILE A 3 2.13 -20.54 3.88
CA ILE A 3 1.70 -19.32 4.55
C ILE A 3 2.49 -19.17 5.82
N ILE A 4 3.39 -18.22 5.85
CA ILE A 4 4.32 -17.97 6.95
C ILE A 4 3.90 -16.69 7.66
N THR A 5 3.54 -16.79 8.94
CA THR A 5 3.46 -15.62 9.83
C THR A 5 4.60 -15.73 10.82
N THR A 6 5.49 -14.80 10.79
CA THR A 6 6.73 -14.80 11.57
C THR A 6 7.14 -13.38 11.94
N GLU A 7 8.26 -13.23 12.60
CA GLU A 7 8.82 -11.95 12.99
C GLU A 7 10.32 -11.90 12.69
N TYR A 8 10.88 -10.72 12.64
CA TYR A 8 12.32 -10.50 12.55
C TYR A 8 12.74 -9.31 13.40
N GLU A 9 14.00 -9.32 13.80
CA GLU A 9 14.61 -8.20 14.52
C GLU A 9 14.94 -7.08 13.53
N SER A 10 14.18 -6.01 13.58
CA SER A 10 14.40 -4.83 12.72
C SER A 10 15.47 -3.93 13.35
N LYS A 11 16.49 -3.62 12.56
CA LYS A 11 17.52 -2.66 12.95
C LYS A 11 16.99 -1.23 12.93
N VAL A 12 16.06 -0.95 12.01
CA VAL A 12 15.43 0.37 11.86
C VAL A 12 14.51 0.68 13.03
N LEU A 13 13.69 -0.31 13.45
CA LEU A 13 12.78 -0.14 14.58
C LEU A 13 13.46 -0.35 15.94
N GLY A 14 14.57 -1.10 15.98
CA GLY A 14 15.27 -1.48 17.23
C GLY A 14 14.53 -2.54 18.06
N HIS A 15 13.54 -3.21 17.49
CA HIS A 15 12.79 -4.29 18.13
C HIS A 15 12.26 -5.31 17.10
N VAL A 16 11.71 -6.40 17.60
CA VAL A 16 11.11 -7.44 16.78
C VAL A 16 9.79 -6.95 16.17
N THR A 17 9.59 -7.18 14.88
CA THR A 17 8.38 -6.80 14.14
C THR A 17 7.82 -7.98 13.35
N PRO A 18 6.49 -8.21 13.37
CA PRO A 18 5.87 -9.30 12.64
C PRO A 18 5.68 -8.97 11.16
N TYR A 19 5.62 -10.03 10.34
CA TYR A 19 5.15 -9.97 8.95
C TYR A 19 4.55 -11.30 8.52
N SER A 20 3.75 -11.29 7.47
CA SER A 20 3.30 -12.53 6.83
C SER A 20 3.77 -12.59 5.38
N VAL A 21 4.06 -13.80 4.91
CA VAL A 21 4.39 -14.08 3.51
C VAL A 21 3.57 -15.27 3.05
N ILE A 22 3.01 -15.18 1.86
CA ILE A 22 2.40 -16.32 1.14
C ILE A 22 3.26 -16.63 -0.08
N ILE A 23 3.77 -17.86 -0.14
CA ILE A 23 4.64 -18.33 -1.23
C ILE A 23 3.96 -19.54 -1.89
N PRO A 24 3.39 -19.39 -3.10
CA PRO A 24 2.85 -20.51 -3.85
C PRO A 24 3.93 -21.51 -4.28
N ASP A 25 3.65 -22.82 -4.26
CA ASP A 25 4.59 -23.86 -4.64
C ASP A 25 5.07 -23.70 -6.09
N SER A 26 4.25 -23.12 -6.96
CA SER A 26 4.58 -22.79 -8.35
C SER A 26 5.71 -21.76 -8.51
N THR A 27 6.10 -21.05 -7.43
CA THR A 27 7.26 -20.15 -7.44
C THR A 27 8.59 -20.85 -7.18
N SER A 28 8.58 -22.12 -6.76
CA SER A 28 9.77 -22.89 -6.35
C SER A 28 10.86 -22.99 -7.43
N SER A 29 10.47 -22.94 -8.70
CA SER A 29 11.37 -22.96 -9.86
C SER A 29 11.92 -21.57 -10.25
N LEU A 30 11.52 -20.49 -9.57
CA LEU A 30 11.94 -19.12 -9.87
C LEU A 30 13.11 -18.70 -8.97
N ASP A 31 14.15 -18.14 -9.57
CA ASP A 31 15.28 -17.56 -8.84
C ASP A 31 15.04 -16.09 -8.44
N ASP A 32 14.01 -15.47 -9.01
CA ASP A 32 13.71 -14.05 -8.86
C ASP A 32 12.17 -13.91 -8.89
N ILE A 33 11.54 -14.03 -7.71
CA ILE A 33 10.10 -14.18 -7.53
C ILE A 33 9.42 -12.80 -7.52
N PRO A 34 8.47 -12.54 -8.45
CA PRO A 34 7.63 -11.35 -8.37
C PRO A 34 6.80 -11.34 -7.07
N TYR A 35 6.48 -10.17 -6.56
CA TYR A 35 5.65 -10.10 -5.37
C TYR A 35 4.79 -8.84 -5.26
N ILE A 36 3.72 -8.97 -4.49
CA ILE A 36 2.82 -7.90 -4.11
C ILE A 36 3.01 -7.64 -2.62
N THR A 37 3.34 -6.41 -2.23
CA THR A 37 3.26 -5.98 -0.83
C THR A 37 1.84 -5.50 -0.56
N ILE A 38 1.18 -6.09 0.43
CA ILE A 38 -0.16 -5.70 0.87
C ILE A 38 -0.05 -4.93 2.17
N THR A 39 -0.41 -3.67 2.12
CA THR A 39 -0.42 -2.73 3.24
C THR A 39 -1.79 -2.77 3.94
N HIS A 40 -1.78 -2.99 5.27
CA HIS A 40 -3.00 -3.15 6.07
C HIS A 40 -3.66 -1.82 6.47
N GLY A 41 -4.95 -1.86 6.79
CA GLY A 41 -5.71 -0.74 7.31
C GLY A 41 -5.37 -0.38 8.77
N MET A 42 -5.97 0.71 9.26
CA MET A 42 -5.83 1.11 10.66
C MET A 42 -6.41 0.02 11.58
N THR A 43 -5.75 -0.28 12.67
CA THR A 43 -6.10 -1.34 13.64
C THR A 43 -6.00 -2.79 13.12
N ASP A 44 -5.64 -2.96 11.86
CA ASP A 44 -5.36 -4.25 11.24
C ASP A 44 -3.95 -4.78 11.60
N ASP A 45 -3.65 -5.99 11.15
CA ASP A 45 -2.37 -6.65 11.34
C ASP A 45 -1.90 -7.40 10.07
N VAL A 46 -0.76 -8.08 10.18
CA VAL A 46 -0.13 -8.86 9.10
C VAL A 46 -0.96 -10.04 8.58
N ARG A 47 -2.09 -10.36 9.20
CA ARG A 47 -2.99 -11.46 8.82
C ARG A 47 -4.37 -11.00 8.40
N SER A 48 -4.66 -9.70 8.45
CA SER A 48 -6.00 -9.18 8.21
C SER A 48 -6.53 -9.54 6.83
N TRP A 49 -5.72 -9.44 5.79
CA TRP A 49 -6.08 -9.87 4.44
C TRP A 49 -6.27 -11.40 4.32
N ILE A 50 -5.52 -12.20 5.09
CA ILE A 50 -5.68 -13.66 5.13
C ILE A 50 -7.02 -14.04 5.77
N ARG A 51 -7.44 -13.33 6.82
CA ARG A 51 -8.67 -13.60 7.56
C ARG A 51 -9.91 -12.99 6.90
N GLY A 52 -9.75 -11.82 6.29
CA GLY A 52 -10.87 -11.02 5.77
C GLY A 52 -11.23 -11.33 4.33
N THR A 53 -10.43 -12.11 3.60
CA THR A 53 -10.61 -12.37 2.16
C THR A 53 -10.32 -13.80 1.77
N HIS A 54 -10.65 -14.13 0.52
CA HIS A 54 -10.25 -15.39 -0.12
C HIS A 54 -8.82 -15.37 -0.69
N LEU A 55 -7.97 -14.41 -0.28
CA LEU A 55 -6.60 -14.25 -0.78
C LEU A 55 -5.81 -15.56 -0.84
N PRO A 56 -5.76 -16.42 0.20
CA PRO A 56 -5.01 -17.67 0.13
C PRO A 56 -5.48 -18.58 -1.00
N ALA A 57 -6.78 -18.74 -1.16
CA ALA A 57 -7.34 -19.58 -2.22
C ALA A 57 -7.07 -19.00 -3.62
N LEU A 58 -7.14 -17.69 -3.78
CA LEU A 58 -6.84 -17.00 -5.04
C LEU A 58 -5.38 -17.08 -5.45
N LEU A 59 -4.47 -17.34 -4.51
CA LEU A 59 -3.03 -17.46 -4.77
C LEU A 59 -2.59 -18.88 -5.14
N GLU A 60 -3.47 -19.87 -5.08
CA GLU A 60 -3.13 -21.23 -5.49
C GLU A 60 -2.64 -21.24 -6.95
N ASN A 61 -1.48 -21.86 -7.19
CA ASN A 61 -0.84 -21.96 -8.49
C ASN A 61 -0.36 -20.64 -9.14
N LYS A 62 -0.41 -19.52 -8.41
CA LYS A 62 0.14 -18.24 -8.90
C LYS A 62 1.67 -18.26 -8.88
N LYS A 63 2.30 -17.48 -9.78
CA LYS A 63 3.78 -17.41 -9.92
C LYS A 63 4.38 -16.16 -9.26
N TYR A 64 3.74 -15.65 -8.22
CA TYR A 64 4.21 -14.53 -7.43
C TYR A 64 3.90 -14.75 -5.95
N ALA A 65 4.66 -14.12 -5.10
CA ALA A 65 4.44 -14.13 -3.66
C ALA A 65 3.63 -12.90 -3.19
N VAL A 66 3.13 -12.98 -1.97
CA VAL A 66 2.48 -11.84 -1.29
C VAL A 66 3.17 -11.62 0.05
N VAL A 67 3.42 -10.36 0.38
CA VAL A 67 4.03 -9.93 1.64
C VAL A 67 3.12 -8.96 2.36
N MET A 68 2.91 -9.14 3.65
CA MET A 68 2.08 -8.29 4.50
C MET A 68 2.92 -7.79 5.69
N PRO A 69 3.51 -6.58 5.62
CA PRO A 69 4.25 -5.99 6.71
C PRO A 69 3.32 -5.51 7.83
N PHE A 70 3.84 -5.38 9.04
CA PHE A 70 3.20 -4.63 10.12
C PHE A 70 3.63 -3.17 10.07
N ALA A 71 2.69 -2.27 10.27
CA ALA A 71 2.92 -0.83 10.25
C ALA A 71 2.18 -0.06 11.37
N ALA A 72 1.59 -0.75 12.35
CA ALA A 72 0.74 -0.13 13.37
C ALA A 72 -0.27 0.87 12.74
N ASN A 73 -0.58 1.99 13.41
CA ASN A 73 -1.38 3.09 12.86
C ASN A 73 -0.50 4.24 12.33
N SER A 74 0.62 3.89 11.70
CA SER A 74 1.68 4.85 11.31
C SER A 74 1.39 5.65 10.05
N TYR A 75 0.32 5.35 9.31
CA TYR A 75 0.13 5.89 7.96
C TYR A 75 1.36 5.70 7.07
N TYR A 76 2.07 4.57 7.28
CA TYR A 76 3.27 4.24 6.50
C TYR A 76 4.26 5.40 6.46
N THR A 77 4.57 5.96 7.64
CA THR A 77 5.53 7.06 7.80
C THR A 77 6.53 6.72 8.91
N ASP A 78 7.66 7.41 8.92
CA ASP A 78 8.50 7.48 10.10
C ASP A 78 7.80 8.44 11.06
N MET A 79 7.28 7.91 12.15
CA MET A 79 6.38 8.63 13.03
C MET A 79 7.15 9.74 13.78
N ALA A 80 6.55 10.90 13.90
CA ALA A 80 7.11 11.97 14.72
C ALA A 80 7.21 11.59 16.21
N LYS A 81 6.33 10.67 16.67
CA LYS A 81 6.34 10.07 17.99
C LYS A 81 6.02 8.58 17.88
N GLY A 82 7.02 7.77 17.61
CA GLY A 82 6.86 6.32 17.43
C GLY A 82 7.97 5.72 16.58
N ASP A 83 7.64 4.68 15.86
CA ASP A 83 8.58 3.88 15.09
C ASP A 83 8.78 4.40 13.65
N ASN A 84 9.91 4.04 13.05
CA ASN A 84 10.29 4.42 11.70
C ASN A 84 9.77 3.42 10.67
N PHE A 85 8.43 3.26 10.58
CA PHE A 85 7.80 2.26 9.69
C PHE A 85 8.02 2.52 8.21
N TRP A 86 8.14 3.79 7.79
CA TRP A 86 8.46 4.10 6.40
C TRP A 86 9.81 3.51 6.01
N THR A 87 10.85 3.86 6.74
CA THR A 87 12.22 3.38 6.48
C THR A 87 12.30 1.85 6.59
N GLN A 88 11.64 1.27 7.59
CA GLN A 88 11.61 -0.18 7.77
C GLN A 88 10.99 -0.91 6.55
N ILE A 89 9.82 -0.43 6.05
CA ILE A 89 9.07 -1.09 4.98
C ILE A 89 9.70 -0.84 3.60
N THR A 90 10.24 0.37 3.37
CA THR A 90 10.75 0.74 2.03
C THR A 90 12.22 0.43 1.83
N GLU A 91 13.03 0.38 2.88
CA GLU A 91 14.48 0.19 2.78
C GLU A 91 14.94 -1.15 3.39
N GLU A 92 14.59 -1.45 4.64
CA GLU A 92 15.10 -2.64 5.31
C GLU A 92 14.41 -3.93 4.84
N MET A 93 13.08 -3.94 4.83
CA MET A 93 12.31 -5.13 4.53
C MET A 93 12.58 -5.70 3.13
N PRO A 94 12.67 -4.92 2.04
CA PRO A 94 12.96 -5.46 0.72
C PRO A 94 14.30 -6.24 0.65
N VAL A 95 15.32 -5.78 1.37
CA VAL A 95 16.62 -6.46 1.44
C VAL A 95 16.46 -7.81 2.14
N MET A 96 15.83 -7.84 3.30
CA MET A 96 15.55 -9.06 4.05
C MET A 96 14.71 -10.07 3.24
N LEU A 97 13.69 -9.60 2.54
CA LEU A 97 12.82 -10.43 1.71
C LEU A 97 13.57 -11.05 0.52
N HIS A 98 14.45 -10.29 -0.11
CA HIS A 98 15.29 -10.78 -1.20
C HIS A 98 16.23 -11.88 -0.70
N GLU A 99 16.94 -11.63 0.39
CA GLU A 99 17.91 -12.59 0.96
C GLU A 99 17.24 -13.88 1.44
N LYS A 100 16.09 -13.76 2.10
CA LYS A 100 15.43 -14.91 2.73
C LYS A 100 14.55 -15.72 1.76
N TYR A 101 13.86 -15.05 0.84
CA TYR A 101 12.83 -15.67 0.00
C TYR A 101 13.08 -15.51 -1.50
N ARG A 102 14.16 -14.88 -1.92
CA ARG A 102 14.48 -14.59 -3.34
C ARG A 102 13.42 -13.71 -4.01
N LEU A 103 12.73 -12.83 -3.23
CA LEU A 103 11.79 -11.90 -3.81
C LEU A 103 12.52 -10.82 -4.61
N SER A 104 11.95 -10.45 -5.74
CA SER A 104 12.61 -9.61 -6.74
C SER A 104 12.91 -8.20 -6.27
N ASN A 105 14.08 -7.67 -6.65
CA ASN A 105 14.39 -6.23 -6.53
C ASN A 105 14.11 -5.45 -7.81
N LYS A 106 13.63 -6.11 -8.88
CA LYS A 106 13.32 -5.45 -10.16
C LYS A 106 11.98 -4.76 -10.08
N ARG A 107 11.93 -3.52 -10.55
CA ARG A 107 10.73 -2.67 -10.58
C ARG A 107 9.50 -3.40 -11.16
N GLU A 108 9.67 -4.02 -12.31
CA GLU A 108 8.61 -4.70 -13.08
C GLU A 108 8.03 -5.95 -12.39
N LYS A 109 8.64 -6.37 -11.28
CA LYS A 109 8.23 -7.52 -10.47
C LYS A 109 7.77 -7.12 -9.05
N ARG A 110 7.64 -5.83 -8.78
CA ARG A 110 7.25 -5.30 -7.46
C ARG A 110 5.99 -4.48 -7.56
N PHE A 111 4.99 -4.88 -6.79
CA PHE A 111 3.65 -4.32 -6.79
C PHE A 111 3.20 -4.01 -5.37
N LEU A 112 2.24 -3.10 -5.25
CA LEU A 112 1.67 -2.67 -3.98
C LEU A 112 0.15 -2.72 -4.03
N MET A 113 -0.49 -3.14 -2.96
CA MET A 113 -1.92 -2.88 -2.76
C MET A 113 -2.23 -2.73 -1.28
N GLY A 114 -3.38 -2.17 -0.95
CA GLY A 114 -3.82 -2.08 0.43
C GLY A 114 -5.19 -1.46 0.58
N ASN A 115 -5.74 -1.54 1.79
CA ASN A 115 -7.06 -1.01 2.13
C ASN A 115 -6.94 0.15 3.11
N SER A 116 -7.83 1.15 3.01
CA SER A 116 -7.94 2.23 3.99
C SER A 116 -6.61 2.99 4.18
N MET A 117 -6.06 3.03 5.40
CA MET A 117 -4.71 3.51 5.67
C MET A 117 -3.66 2.82 4.77
N GLY A 118 -3.82 1.52 4.51
CA GLY A 118 -2.94 0.78 3.61
C GLY A 118 -3.10 1.16 2.14
N GLY A 119 -4.32 1.52 1.70
CA GLY A 119 -4.54 2.05 0.36
C GLY A 119 -3.79 3.36 0.12
N TYR A 120 -3.77 4.23 1.13
CA TYR A 120 -2.90 5.40 1.16
C TYR A 120 -1.42 5.00 1.13
N GLY A 121 -1.02 4.03 1.98
CA GLY A 121 0.37 3.54 2.06
C GLY A 121 0.88 2.98 0.73
N ALA A 122 0.07 2.18 0.03
CA ALA A 122 0.41 1.63 -1.28
C ALA A 122 0.67 2.74 -2.31
N PHE A 123 -0.18 3.75 -2.38
CA PHE A 123 0.02 4.88 -3.28
C PHE A 123 1.22 5.73 -2.87
N LYS A 124 1.36 6.04 -1.58
CA LYS A 124 2.50 6.81 -1.06
C LYS A 124 3.83 6.15 -1.43
N ILE A 125 3.97 4.84 -1.19
CA ILE A 125 5.20 4.11 -1.50
C ILE A 125 5.49 4.11 -3.00
N ALA A 126 4.50 3.79 -3.84
CA ALA A 126 4.68 3.75 -5.29
C ALA A 126 5.01 5.11 -5.89
N LEU A 127 4.36 6.17 -5.43
CA LEU A 127 4.58 7.55 -5.91
C LEU A 127 5.92 8.13 -5.44
N SER A 128 6.40 7.73 -4.25
CA SER A 128 7.70 8.15 -3.73
C SER A 128 8.87 7.38 -4.37
N HIS A 129 8.63 6.16 -4.84
CA HIS A 129 9.64 5.29 -5.42
C HIS A 129 9.18 4.74 -6.79
N PRO A 130 8.92 5.61 -7.79
CA PRO A 130 8.47 5.18 -9.12
C PRO A 130 9.51 4.32 -9.85
N ASP A 131 10.77 4.40 -9.46
CA ASP A 131 11.88 3.58 -9.91
C ASP A 131 11.86 2.15 -9.37
N ARG A 132 11.10 1.89 -8.30
CA ARG A 132 11.12 0.60 -7.56
C ARG A 132 9.84 -0.22 -7.71
N TYR A 133 8.71 0.39 -8.09
CA TYR A 133 7.40 -0.28 -8.16
C TYR A 133 6.72 -0.05 -9.50
N ALA A 134 6.20 -1.14 -10.10
CA ALA A 134 5.55 -1.08 -11.40
C ALA A 134 4.11 -0.59 -11.31
N ALA A 135 3.38 -0.98 -10.27
CA ALA A 135 1.99 -0.58 -10.08
C ALA A 135 1.58 -0.59 -8.60
N ALA A 136 0.52 0.16 -8.31
CA ALA A 136 -0.14 0.15 -7.00
C ALA A 136 -1.67 0.18 -7.13
N VAL A 137 -2.33 -0.49 -6.18
CA VAL A 137 -3.79 -0.52 -6.06
C VAL A 137 -4.23 -0.05 -4.68
N SER A 138 -5.16 0.89 -4.65
CA SER A 138 -5.76 1.42 -3.42
C SER A 138 -7.22 0.99 -3.32
N PHE A 139 -7.55 0.23 -2.27
CA PHE A 139 -8.92 -0.08 -1.89
C PHE A 139 -9.39 0.87 -0.80
N SER A 140 -10.39 1.70 -1.09
CA SER A 140 -10.97 2.61 -0.09
C SER A 140 -9.89 3.42 0.66
N GLY A 141 -8.89 3.91 -0.05
CA GLY A 141 -7.73 4.55 0.58
C GLY A 141 -8.03 5.92 1.19
N VAL A 142 -7.25 6.32 2.20
CA VAL A 142 -7.24 7.69 2.74
C VAL A 142 -6.47 8.58 1.73
N THR A 143 -7.03 8.74 0.52
CA THR A 143 -6.33 9.37 -0.59
C THR A 143 -6.23 10.90 -0.49
N ASP A 144 -7.00 11.52 0.40
CA ASP A 144 -6.90 12.95 0.73
C ASP A 144 -6.56 13.14 2.22
N ILE A 145 -5.32 12.79 2.56
CA ILE A 145 -4.83 12.84 3.95
C ILE A 145 -4.87 14.25 4.53
N VAL A 146 -4.67 15.28 3.71
CA VAL A 146 -4.71 16.69 4.13
C VAL A 146 -6.13 17.05 4.56
N TYR A 147 -7.13 16.71 3.77
CA TYR A 147 -8.53 16.94 4.14
C TYR A 147 -8.90 16.16 5.41
N ARG A 148 -8.49 14.90 5.50
CA ARG A 148 -8.81 14.03 6.65
C ARG A 148 -8.29 14.60 7.96
N PHE A 149 -7.03 14.94 8.02
CA PHE A 149 -6.40 15.40 9.25
C PHE A 149 -6.54 16.90 9.51
N CYS A 150 -6.57 17.73 8.46
CA CYS A 150 -6.60 19.19 8.61
C CYS A 150 -7.98 19.79 8.32
N GLY A 151 -8.72 19.23 7.38
CA GLY A 151 -10.02 19.74 6.96
C GLY A 151 -11.15 19.27 7.88
N CYS A 152 -11.43 17.97 7.96
CA CYS A 152 -12.47 17.43 8.83
C CYS A 152 -12.00 17.12 10.25
N GLY A 153 -10.68 17.16 10.51
CA GLY A 153 -10.10 16.95 11.83
C GLY A 153 -10.28 15.53 12.38
N ALA A 154 -10.32 14.52 11.48
CA ALA A 154 -10.37 13.14 11.89
C ALA A 154 -9.06 12.74 12.61
N TRP A 155 -9.16 11.90 13.62
CA TRP A 155 -8.04 11.28 14.34
C TRP A 155 -6.91 12.24 14.75
N PRO A 156 -7.18 13.28 15.55
CA PRO A 156 -6.18 14.31 15.86
C PRO A 156 -4.94 13.77 16.59
N GLU A 157 -5.11 12.74 17.42
CA GLU A 157 -4.01 12.08 18.15
C GLU A 157 -3.07 11.35 17.18
N ASP A 158 -3.62 10.64 16.20
CA ASP A 158 -2.82 10.00 15.14
C ASP A 158 -2.10 11.05 14.29
N GLY A 159 -2.75 12.19 14.00
CA GLY A 159 -2.14 13.29 13.25
C GLY A 159 -0.88 13.84 13.93
N GLU A 160 -0.92 14.08 15.24
CA GLU A 160 0.23 14.54 15.98
C GLU A 160 1.31 13.45 16.15
N ALA A 161 0.91 12.21 16.38
CA ALA A 161 1.83 11.10 16.54
C ALA A 161 2.61 10.81 15.24
N ASN A 162 1.92 10.81 14.12
CA ASN A 162 2.51 10.48 12.83
C ASN A 162 3.27 11.66 12.19
N PHE A 163 2.69 12.85 12.19
CA PHE A 163 3.18 13.99 11.41
C PHE A 163 3.71 15.16 12.24
N GLY A 164 3.67 15.06 13.59
CA GLY A 164 4.17 16.08 14.51
C GLY A 164 3.13 17.14 14.85
N ARG A 165 3.47 17.97 15.86
CA ARG A 165 2.52 18.97 16.44
C ARG A 165 1.97 19.99 15.46
N ASP A 166 2.78 20.37 14.48
CA ASP A 166 2.42 21.39 13.49
C ASP A 166 1.81 20.80 12.22
N TYR A 167 1.40 19.52 12.22
CA TYR A 167 0.93 18.80 11.03
C TYR A 167 -0.16 19.55 10.26
N LYS A 168 -1.06 20.27 10.94
CA LYS A 168 -2.11 21.07 10.29
C LYS A 168 -1.57 22.16 9.36
N LYS A 169 -0.31 22.57 9.54
CA LYS A 169 0.36 23.58 8.72
C LYS A 169 1.33 22.98 7.71
N THR A 170 1.89 21.81 8.02
CA THR A 170 3.00 21.23 7.29
C THR A 170 2.60 20.03 6.41
N LEU A 171 1.43 19.42 6.62
CA LEU A 171 1.02 18.22 5.93
C LEU A 171 0.75 18.47 4.43
N ALA A 172 0.08 19.57 4.10
CA ALA A 172 -0.17 19.94 2.71
C ALA A 172 1.14 20.27 1.98
N GLY A 173 1.35 19.65 0.81
CA GLY A 173 2.57 19.80 0.00
C GLY A 173 3.80 19.08 0.55
N SER A 174 3.64 18.26 1.61
CA SER A 174 4.73 17.44 2.16
C SER A 174 4.89 16.12 1.40
N GLU A 175 5.84 15.30 1.85
CA GLU A 175 6.01 13.90 1.41
C GLU A 175 4.90 12.96 1.88
N HIS A 176 3.94 13.45 2.62
CA HIS A 176 2.76 12.70 3.04
C HIS A 176 1.53 13.01 2.20
N ASP A 177 1.53 14.11 1.44
CA ASP A 177 0.43 14.55 0.59
C ASP A 177 0.49 13.84 -0.77
N LEU A 178 -0.44 12.90 -1.05
CA LEU A 178 -0.47 12.16 -2.31
C LEU A 178 -0.59 13.08 -3.53
N TYR A 179 -1.26 14.23 -3.41
CA TYR A 179 -1.35 15.19 -4.52
C TYR A 179 0.00 15.79 -4.85
N GLU A 180 0.81 16.04 -3.84
CA GLU A 180 2.19 16.51 -4.03
C GLU A 180 3.10 15.41 -4.54
N LEU A 181 2.96 14.17 -4.04
CA LEU A 181 3.73 13.04 -4.52
C LEU A 181 3.47 12.73 -6.01
N VAL A 182 2.22 12.88 -6.48
CA VAL A 182 1.91 12.79 -7.92
C VAL A 182 2.69 13.84 -8.71
N ARG A 183 2.72 15.11 -8.26
CA ARG A 183 3.49 16.17 -8.93
C ARG A 183 4.99 15.90 -8.92
N ARG A 184 5.52 15.39 -7.83
CA ARG A 184 6.95 15.03 -7.72
C ARG A 184 7.30 13.87 -8.64
N ALA A 185 6.45 12.85 -8.71
CA ALA A 185 6.63 11.73 -9.65
C ALA A 185 6.60 12.20 -11.11
N GLU A 186 5.68 13.11 -11.50
CA GLU A 186 5.65 13.72 -12.82
C GLU A 186 6.94 14.50 -13.13
N ALA A 187 7.48 15.20 -12.15
CA ALA A 187 8.69 16.01 -12.31
C ALA A 187 10.00 15.20 -12.29
N SER A 188 9.97 13.96 -11.80
CA SER A 188 11.16 13.11 -11.66
C SER A 188 11.75 12.65 -12.99
N GLY A 189 10.93 12.56 -14.04
CA GLY A 189 11.31 11.95 -15.32
C GLY A 189 11.39 10.42 -15.30
N GLU A 190 11.10 9.79 -14.17
CA GLU A 190 11.05 8.33 -14.02
C GLU A 190 9.79 7.76 -14.71
N LYS A 191 9.83 6.46 -15.02
CA LYS A 191 8.64 5.76 -15.51
C LYS A 191 7.60 5.71 -14.39
N LEU A 192 6.45 6.36 -14.63
CA LEU A 192 5.37 6.41 -13.64
C LEU A 192 4.80 5.01 -13.32
N PRO A 193 4.42 4.74 -12.07
CA PRO A 193 3.71 3.51 -11.74
C PRO A 193 2.29 3.53 -12.30
N VAL A 194 1.77 2.36 -12.65
CA VAL A 194 0.35 2.19 -12.99
C VAL A 194 -0.47 2.23 -11.71
N LEU A 195 -1.55 3.02 -11.68
CA LEU A 195 -2.38 3.16 -10.49
C LEU A 195 -3.81 2.69 -10.75
N ARG A 196 -4.35 1.89 -9.85
CA ARG A 196 -5.76 1.50 -9.82
C ARG A 196 -6.35 1.87 -8.47
N GLN A 197 -7.49 2.51 -8.48
CA GLN A 197 -8.17 2.98 -7.28
C GLN A 197 -9.60 2.44 -7.24
N LEU A 198 -9.97 1.80 -6.13
CA LEU A 198 -11.30 1.24 -5.94
C LEU A 198 -11.92 1.81 -4.66
N CYS A 199 -13.21 2.16 -4.70
CA CYS A 199 -13.94 2.61 -3.52
C CYS A 199 -15.42 2.21 -3.61
N GLY A 200 -15.99 1.81 -2.48
CA GLY A 200 -17.43 1.59 -2.35
C GLY A 200 -18.19 2.92 -2.32
N THR A 201 -19.36 2.98 -2.97
CA THR A 201 -20.16 4.21 -3.03
C THR A 201 -20.84 4.57 -1.70
N GLU A 202 -20.86 3.64 -0.74
CA GLU A 202 -21.39 3.82 0.62
C GLU A 202 -20.24 3.95 1.67
N ASP A 203 -19.00 4.02 1.20
CA ASP A 203 -17.80 4.13 2.02
C ASP A 203 -17.66 5.54 2.63
N PHE A 204 -17.31 5.63 3.91
CA PHE A 204 -17.10 6.93 4.58
C PHE A 204 -15.87 7.71 4.04
N LEU A 205 -14.98 7.04 3.30
CA LEU A 205 -13.87 7.64 2.56
C LEU A 205 -14.21 7.94 1.08
N TYR A 206 -15.47 7.74 0.67
CA TYR A 206 -15.86 7.94 -0.72
C TYR A 206 -15.49 9.33 -1.26
N GLU A 207 -15.78 10.39 -0.49
CA GLU A 207 -15.43 11.76 -0.88
C GLU A 207 -13.94 11.99 -1.04
N ASP A 208 -13.08 11.36 -0.24
CA ASP A 208 -11.63 11.44 -0.38
C ASP A 208 -11.19 10.81 -1.69
N ASN A 209 -11.76 9.65 -2.00
CA ASN A 209 -11.47 8.90 -3.22
C ASN A 209 -11.94 9.63 -4.47
N ILE A 210 -13.12 10.28 -4.44
CA ILE A 210 -13.62 11.09 -5.56
C ILE A 210 -12.74 12.31 -5.81
N ARG A 211 -12.30 13.01 -4.76
CA ARG A 211 -11.39 14.17 -4.93
C ARG A 211 -10.06 13.76 -5.55
N PHE A 212 -9.47 12.66 -5.12
CA PHE A 212 -8.22 12.17 -5.71
C PHE A 212 -8.44 11.68 -7.14
N ARG A 213 -9.53 10.96 -7.43
CA ARG A 213 -9.93 10.57 -8.79
C ARG A 213 -10.00 11.79 -9.71
N ASP A 214 -10.75 12.82 -9.31
CA ASP A 214 -10.96 14.02 -10.12
C ASP A 214 -9.67 14.82 -10.35
N PHE A 215 -8.74 14.74 -9.40
CA PHE A 215 -7.40 15.27 -9.56
C PHE A 215 -6.59 14.47 -10.59
N MET A 216 -6.60 13.13 -10.52
CA MET A 216 -5.87 12.26 -11.43
C MET A 216 -6.40 12.32 -12.88
N LEU A 217 -7.73 12.35 -13.07
CA LEU A 217 -8.35 12.40 -14.40
C LEU A 217 -8.04 13.69 -15.18
N LYS A 218 -7.56 14.74 -14.51
CA LYS A 218 -7.11 15.98 -15.16
C LYS A 218 -5.66 15.94 -15.63
N ARG A 219 -4.96 14.82 -15.40
CA ARG A 219 -3.53 14.67 -15.69
C ARG A 219 -3.31 13.76 -16.89
N SER A 220 -2.40 14.14 -17.74
CA SER A 220 -1.94 13.33 -18.87
C SER A 220 -0.70 12.51 -18.48
N GLY A 221 -0.49 11.39 -19.14
CA GLY A 221 0.72 10.56 -18.95
C GLY A 221 0.61 9.50 -17.85
N TRP A 222 -0.49 9.45 -17.11
CA TRP A 222 -0.76 8.41 -16.13
C TRP A 222 -1.58 7.27 -16.75
N ASP A 223 -1.20 6.04 -16.47
CA ASP A 223 -2.06 4.88 -16.60
C ASP A 223 -2.78 4.73 -15.26
N TYR A 224 -3.94 5.38 -15.16
CA TYR A 224 -4.77 5.45 -13.96
C TYR A 224 -6.21 5.08 -14.28
N GLU A 225 -6.79 4.19 -13.48
CA GLU A 225 -8.20 3.85 -13.54
C GLU A 225 -8.84 3.91 -12.15
N TYR A 226 -10.07 4.37 -12.13
CA TYR A 226 -10.91 4.39 -10.95
C TYR A 226 -12.11 3.48 -11.14
N TYR A 227 -12.36 2.63 -10.16
CA TYR A 227 -13.51 1.74 -10.13
C TYR A 227 -14.34 1.98 -8.87
N GLU A 228 -15.67 2.05 -9.02
CA GLU A 228 -16.61 2.12 -7.91
C GLU A 228 -17.78 1.16 -8.11
N SER A 229 -18.30 0.65 -7.04
CA SER A 229 -19.55 -0.09 -7.00
C SER A 229 -20.19 0.05 -5.64
N LYS A 230 -21.45 -0.39 -5.53
CA LYS A 230 -22.11 -0.44 -4.24
C LYS A 230 -21.29 -1.27 -3.24
N GLY A 231 -21.03 -0.70 -2.07
CA GLY A 231 -20.28 -1.28 -0.96
C GLY A 231 -19.87 -0.20 0.03
N ASP A 232 -19.58 -0.62 1.23
CA ASP A 232 -19.10 0.22 2.33
C ASP A 232 -17.60 -0.01 2.61
N HIS A 233 -17.10 0.55 3.70
CA HIS A 233 -15.70 0.42 4.13
C HIS A 233 -15.46 -0.92 4.85
N TRP A 234 -15.62 -2.03 4.13
CA TRP A 234 -15.55 -3.35 4.76
C TRP A 234 -14.98 -4.43 3.84
N TRP A 235 -14.61 -5.56 4.46
CA TRP A 235 -13.97 -6.69 3.81
C TRP A 235 -14.76 -7.27 2.64
N ASP A 236 -16.10 -7.25 2.69
CA ASP A 236 -16.96 -7.76 1.61
C ASP A 236 -16.71 -7.01 0.29
N PHE A 237 -16.51 -5.68 0.35
CA PHE A 237 -16.18 -4.90 -0.84
C PHE A 237 -14.77 -5.22 -1.34
N TRP A 238 -13.79 -5.32 -0.45
CA TRP A 238 -12.40 -5.58 -0.80
C TRP A 238 -12.22 -7.00 -1.34
N ASP A 239 -12.80 -8.01 -0.70
CA ASP A 239 -12.74 -9.41 -1.13
C ASP A 239 -13.42 -9.63 -2.48
N LYS A 240 -14.61 -9.05 -2.69
CA LYS A 240 -15.33 -9.10 -3.96
C LYS A 240 -14.50 -8.59 -5.14
N ASN A 241 -13.68 -7.56 -4.90
CA ASN A 241 -12.90 -6.91 -5.95
C ASN A 241 -11.44 -7.43 -6.05
N LEU A 242 -11.02 -8.27 -5.11
CA LEU A 242 -9.67 -8.82 -5.07
C LEU A 242 -9.29 -9.64 -6.32
N PRO A 243 -10.16 -10.52 -6.88
CA PRO A 243 -9.82 -11.30 -8.06
C PRO A 243 -9.38 -10.44 -9.25
N GLN A 244 -10.14 -9.39 -9.59
CA GLN A 244 -9.80 -8.51 -10.71
C GLN A 244 -8.50 -7.73 -10.48
N VAL A 245 -8.16 -7.40 -9.23
CA VAL A 245 -6.91 -6.73 -8.89
C VAL A 245 -5.72 -7.69 -9.03
N LEU A 246 -5.87 -8.95 -8.62
CA LEU A 246 -4.82 -9.95 -8.83
C LEU A 246 -4.61 -10.24 -10.33
N GLU A 247 -5.68 -10.34 -11.13
CA GLU A 247 -5.60 -10.48 -12.59
C GLU A 247 -4.89 -9.27 -13.24
N PHE A 248 -5.17 -8.05 -12.77
CA PHE A 248 -4.46 -6.86 -13.21
C PHE A 248 -2.95 -6.98 -12.97
N PHE A 249 -2.52 -7.35 -11.78
CA PHE A 249 -1.07 -7.53 -11.51
C PHE A 249 -0.46 -8.65 -12.35
N GLU A 250 -1.17 -9.76 -12.56
CA GLU A 250 -0.71 -10.86 -13.40
C GLU A 250 -0.48 -10.44 -14.86
N SER A 251 -1.31 -9.52 -15.36
CA SER A 251 -1.16 -8.99 -16.72
C SER A 251 0.11 -8.16 -16.92
N MET A 252 0.74 -7.74 -15.81
CA MET A 252 1.96 -6.93 -15.81
C MET A 252 3.24 -7.73 -15.53
N MET A 253 3.11 -8.98 -15.05
CA MET A 253 4.22 -9.90 -14.74
C MET A 253 4.66 -10.70 -15.97
#